data_769d69f1d1bc46d012066adfa0f7f7f9
#
_entry.id   769d69f1d1bc46d012066adfa0f7f7f9
#
_cell.length_a   1.000
_cell.length_b   1.000
_cell.length_c   1.000
_cell.angle_alpha   90.00
_cell.angle_beta   90.00
_cell.angle_gamma   90.00
#
_symmetry.space_group_name_H-M   'P 1'
#
loop_
_entity.id
_entity.type
_entity.pdbx_description
1 polymer ?
#
loop_
_entity_poly.entity_id
_entity_poly.type
_entity_poly.pdbx_seq_one_letter_code
_entity_poly.pdbx_strand_id
1 'polypeptide(L)'
;ATFFSSTYNIMKLNTNYLGLNLRTPLVPSASPLSESVDNIRTMEDYGAGAVVMYSLFEEQIEHESHELDHYLTAGTNSFAESLSFFPEMDSFVTGPDEYLETLSKAARSVDIPIIASLNGASPGGWTDYALKMEEAGAAAIELNLYYIPTDTSVSAAQIEARYLAVVKL
;
A
#
# COMPACT_ATOMS: atom_id res chain seq x y z
N ALA A 1 -43.13 -6.06 -40.25
CA ALA A 1 -42.55 -5.97 -38.92
C ALA A 1 -41.07 -5.58 -39.07
N THR A 2 -40.79 -4.28 -38.84
CA THR A 2 -39.45 -3.70 -38.97
C THR A 2 -38.75 -3.88 -37.64
N PHE A 3 -37.78 -4.79 -37.56
CA PHE A 3 -36.94 -4.94 -36.38
C PHE A 3 -35.99 -3.73 -36.32
N PHE A 4 -36.19 -2.86 -35.34
CA PHE A 4 -35.20 -1.86 -34.97
C PHE A 4 -34.01 -2.58 -34.35
N SER A 5 -32.95 -2.77 -35.12
CA SER A 5 -31.63 -3.13 -34.57
C SER A 5 -31.09 -1.87 -33.87
N SER A 6 -31.32 -1.80 -32.56
CA SER A 6 -30.65 -0.82 -31.70
C SER A 6 -29.19 -1.22 -31.60
N THR A 7 -28.36 -0.63 -32.43
CA THR A 7 -26.89 -0.69 -32.25
C THR A 7 -26.56 0.13 -31.01
N TYR A 8 -26.50 -0.56 -29.85
CA TYR A 8 -25.91 0.03 -28.67
C TYR A 8 -24.44 0.31 -28.99
N ASN A 9 -24.10 1.56 -29.12
CA ASN A 9 -22.70 1.99 -29.17
C ASN A 9 -22.10 1.68 -27.81
N ILE A 10 -21.45 0.51 -27.67
CA ILE A 10 -20.76 0.14 -26.45
C ILE A 10 -19.58 1.12 -26.34
N MET A 11 -19.70 2.07 -25.43
CA MET A 11 -18.64 3.01 -25.13
C MET A 11 -17.42 2.23 -24.62
N LYS A 12 -16.29 2.37 -25.30
CA LYS A 12 -15.04 1.76 -24.86
C LYS A 12 -14.47 2.60 -23.73
N LEU A 13 -14.40 2.05 -22.54
CA LEU A 13 -13.86 2.70 -21.34
C LEU A 13 -12.39 2.34 -21.07
N ASN A 14 -11.78 1.53 -21.96
CA ASN A 14 -10.38 1.16 -21.81
C ASN A 14 -9.49 2.40 -21.78
N THR A 15 -8.55 2.41 -20.83
CA THR A 15 -7.58 3.49 -20.67
C THR A 15 -6.20 2.92 -20.35
N ASN A 16 -5.16 3.73 -20.53
CA ASN A 16 -3.81 3.39 -20.10
C ASN A 16 -3.44 4.27 -18.91
N TYR A 17 -2.95 3.65 -17.85
CA TYR A 17 -2.49 4.33 -16.64
C TYR A 17 -1.26 3.61 -16.11
N LEU A 18 -0.16 4.32 -15.84
CA LEU A 18 1.12 3.77 -15.39
C LEU A 18 1.68 2.65 -16.30
N GLY A 19 1.38 2.69 -17.61
CA GLY A 19 1.72 1.60 -18.53
C GLY A 19 0.78 0.38 -18.47
N LEU A 20 -0.19 0.38 -17.56
CA LEU A 20 -1.20 -0.67 -17.40
C LEU A 20 -2.40 -0.40 -18.30
N ASN A 21 -2.87 -1.42 -19.00
CA ASN A 21 -4.10 -1.34 -19.78
C ASN A 21 -5.30 -1.68 -18.90
N LEU A 22 -6.03 -0.64 -18.48
CA LEU A 22 -7.21 -0.80 -17.62
C LEU A 22 -8.47 -0.97 -18.47
N ARG A 23 -9.34 -1.89 -18.08
CA ARG A 23 -10.66 -2.10 -18.72
C ARG A 23 -11.61 -0.92 -18.52
N THR A 24 -11.45 -0.15 -17.43
CA THR A 24 -12.19 1.08 -17.12
C THR A 24 -11.26 2.07 -16.40
N PRO A 25 -11.57 3.37 -16.41
CA PRO A 25 -10.79 4.37 -15.66
C PRO A 25 -11.16 4.42 -14.16
N LEU A 26 -12.02 3.54 -13.68
CA LEU A 26 -12.45 3.50 -12.29
C LEU A 26 -11.40 2.78 -11.45
N VAL A 27 -10.72 3.52 -10.59
CA VAL A 27 -9.71 2.99 -9.67
C VAL A 27 -10.07 3.43 -8.26
N PRO A 28 -10.61 2.52 -7.41
CA PRO A 28 -10.77 2.80 -5.99
C PRO A 28 -9.44 3.19 -5.36
N SER A 29 -9.43 4.30 -4.61
CA SER A 29 -8.25 4.79 -3.90
C SER A 29 -7.98 4.00 -2.64
N ALA A 30 -6.80 4.18 -2.06
CA ALA A 30 -6.41 3.61 -0.77
C ALA A 30 -7.48 3.87 0.30
N SER A 31 -7.99 2.80 0.90
CA SER A 31 -9.02 2.86 1.95
C SER A 31 -9.07 1.55 2.73
N PRO A 32 -9.68 1.53 3.94
CA PRO A 32 -9.87 0.30 4.70
C PRO A 32 -10.68 -0.78 3.97
N LEU A 33 -11.44 -0.43 2.94
CA LEU A 33 -12.20 -1.42 2.16
C LEU A 33 -11.29 -2.43 1.45
N SER A 34 -10.07 -2.05 1.10
CA SER A 34 -9.10 -2.92 0.44
C SER A 34 -8.27 -3.79 1.40
N GLU A 35 -8.56 -3.78 2.70
CA GLU A 35 -8.01 -4.74 3.68
C GLU A 35 -8.58 -6.14 3.47
N SER A 36 -9.77 -6.26 2.88
CA SER A 36 -10.43 -7.52 2.59
C SER A 36 -10.32 -7.90 1.12
N VAL A 37 -9.78 -9.09 0.84
CA VAL A 37 -9.70 -9.66 -0.51
C VAL A 37 -11.09 -9.82 -1.13
N ASP A 38 -12.12 -10.15 -0.34
CA ASP A 38 -13.48 -10.28 -0.83
C ASP A 38 -14.08 -8.94 -1.26
N ASN A 39 -13.72 -7.86 -0.57
CA ASN A 39 -14.08 -6.51 -1.01
C ASN A 39 -13.39 -6.15 -2.34
N ILE A 40 -12.12 -6.51 -2.50
CA ILE A 40 -11.37 -6.28 -3.75
C ILE A 40 -12.01 -7.02 -4.91
N ARG A 41 -12.42 -8.28 -4.73
CA ARG A 41 -13.21 -9.03 -5.73
C ARG A 41 -14.52 -8.34 -6.06
N THR A 42 -15.20 -7.85 -5.04
CA THR A 42 -16.44 -7.09 -5.22
C THR A 42 -16.21 -5.82 -6.03
N MET A 43 -15.13 -5.07 -5.78
CA MET A 43 -14.76 -3.89 -6.58
C MET A 43 -14.51 -4.27 -8.05
N GLU A 44 -13.84 -5.39 -8.30
CA GLU A 44 -13.64 -5.91 -9.65
C GLU A 44 -14.98 -6.25 -10.33
N ASP A 45 -15.88 -6.96 -9.65
CA ASP A 45 -17.20 -7.33 -10.16
C ASP A 45 -18.04 -6.09 -10.50
N TYR A 46 -17.91 -5.00 -9.74
CA TYR A 46 -18.55 -3.73 -10.02
C TYR A 46 -17.82 -2.85 -11.05
N GLY A 47 -16.76 -3.37 -11.67
CA GLY A 47 -16.16 -2.75 -12.85
C GLY A 47 -14.92 -1.89 -12.57
N ALA A 48 -14.28 -2.01 -11.42
CA ALA A 48 -12.99 -1.40 -11.20
C ALA A 48 -11.98 -1.85 -12.25
N GLY A 49 -11.15 -0.93 -12.73
CA GLY A 49 -10.07 -1.20 -13.69
C GLY A 49 -8.74 -1.56 -13.00
N ALA A 50 -8.57 -1.11 -11.78
CA ALA A 50 -7.49 -1.46 -10.84
C ALA A 50 -7.98 -1.14 -9.43
N VAL A 51 -7.26 -1.58 -8.39
CA VAL A 51 -7.53 -1.22 -6.98
C VAL A 51 -6.23 -0.77 -6.33
N VAL A 52 -6.28 0.36 -5.60
CA VAL A 52 -5.21 0.77 -4.71
C VAL A 52 -5.47 0.17 -3.33
N MET A 53 -4.48 -0.54 -2.79
CA MET A 53 -4.54 -1.12 -1.45
C MET A 53 -4.57 -0.03 -0.38
N TYR A 54 -5.04 -0.37 0.83
CA TYR A 54 -4.83 0.48 1.99
C TYR A 54 -3.34 0.78 2.18
N SER A 55 -3.03 1.92 2.79
CA SER A 55 -1.64 2.37 2.87
C SER A 55 -0.90 1.70 4.02
N LEU A 56 0.30 1.22 3.74
CA LEU A 56 1.29 0.88 4.74
C LEU A 56 2.08 2.14 5.10
N PHE A 57 2.33 2.37 6.38
CA PHE A 57 3.06 3.55 6.88
C PHE A 57 4.50 3.20 7.26
N GLU A 58 5.43 4.12 6.96
CA GLU A 58 6.85 4.01 7.33
C GLU A 58 7.02 3.72 8.83
N GLU A 59 6.23 4.37 9.68
CA GLU A 59 6.27 4.20 11.12
C GLU A 59 5.90 2.78 11.57
N GLN A 60 5.01 2.11 10.84
CA GLN A 60 4.66 0.70 11.11
C GLN A 60 5.85 -0.23 10.80
N ILE A 61 6.56 0.04 9.72
CA ILE A 61 7.74 -0.72 9.30
C ILE A 61 8.87 -0.54 10.32
N GLU A 62 9.10 0.69 10.75
CA GLU A 62 10.15 1.01 11.72
C GLU A 62 9.85 0.42 13.10
N HIS A 63 8.59 0.47 13.54
CA HIS A 63 8.17 -0.08 14.84
C HIS A 63 8.42 -1.59 14.89
N GLU A 64 8.03 -2.33 13.87
CA GLU A 64 8.25 -3.78 13.81
C GLU A 64 9.74 -4.13 13.80
N SER A 65 10.55 -3.36 13.07
CA SER A 65 12.02 -3.52 13.06
C SER A 65 12.62 -3.29 14.45
N HIS A 66 12.16 -2.27 15.17
CA HIS A 66 12.62 -1.97 16.54
C HIS A 66 12.15 -3.00 17.56
N GLU A 67 10.93 -3.50 17.46
CA GLU A 67 10.45 -4.57 18.34
C GLU A 67 11.26 -5.85 18.14
N LEU A 68 11.51 -6.24 16.88
CA LEU A 68 12.32 -7.40 16.57
C LEU A 68 13.75 -7.26 17.15
N ASP A 69 14.39 -6.10 16.99
CA ASP A 69 15.73 -5.83 17.52
C ASP A 69 15.71 -5.84 19.07
N HIS A 70 14.68 -5.29 19.68
CA HIS A 70 14.50 -5.35 21.14
C HIS A 70 14.35 -6.78 21.64
N TYR A 71 13.54 -7.63 21.01
CA TYR A 71 13.38 -9.03 21.39
C TYR A 71 14.66 -9.84 21.18
N LEU A 72 15.41 -9.59 20.13
CA LEU A 72 16.68 -10.26 19.85
C LEU A 72 17.77 -9.84 20.84
N THR A 73 17.76 -8.59 21.30
CA THR A 73 18.76 -8.06 22.24
C THR A 73 18.36 -8.25 23.71
N ALA A 74 17.08 -8.23 24.04
CA ALA A 74 16.58 -8.44 25.42
C ALA A 74 16.82 -9.88 25.93
N GLY A 75 16.98 -10.85 25.04
CA GLY A 75 17.25 -12.26 25.39
C GLY A 75 18.63 -12.54 25.98
N THR A 76 19.57 -11.60 25.91
CA THR A 76 20.96 -11.82 26.34
C THR A 76 21.25 -11.46 27.79
N ASN A 77 20.32 -10.78 28.50
CA ASN A 77 20.56 -10.29 29.87
C ASN A 77 19.39 -10.42 30.87
N SER A 78 18.42 -11.27 30.68
CA SER A 78 17.25 -11.33 31.56
C SER A 78 17.26 -12.52 32.51
N PHE A 79 17.28 -12.24 33.78
CA PHE A 79 16.87 -13.15 34.84
C PHE A 79 15.39 -13.53 34.69
N ALA A 80 15.10 -14.82 34.92
CA ALA A 80 13.81 -15.45 34.76
C ALA A 80 12.82 -15.02 35.85
N GLU A 81 12.25 -13.84 35.81
CA GLU A 81 11.05 -13.48 36.59
C GLU A 81 10.53 -12.08 36.21
N SER A 82 10.07 -11.88 35.01
CA SER A 82 9.06 -10.84 34.74
C SER A 82 8.04 -11.35 33.77
N LEU A 83 7.00 -11.91 34.34
CA LEU A 83 5.75 -12.19 33.67
C LEU A 83 5.20 -10.89 33.04
N SER A 84 4.97 -10.95 31.78
CA SER A 84 4.20 -10.04 30.94
C SER A 84 3.39 -8.95 31.64
N PHE A 85 3.89 -7.71 31.61
CA PHE A 85 3.11 -6.49 31.79
C PHE A 85 2.89 -5.77 30.46
N PHE A 86 2.50 -6.50 29.44
CA PHE A 86 1.96 -5.87 28.26
C PHE A 86 0.45 -6.04 28.28
N PRO A 87 -0.34 -4.95 28.28
CA PRO A 87 -1.76 -5.06 27.96
C PRO A 87 -1.85 -5.63 26.54
N GLU A 88 -2.69 -6.64 26.36
CA GLU A 88 -3.08 -7.11 25.05
C GLU A 88 -3.61 -5.88 24.28
N MET A 89 -2.84 -5.40 23.32
CA MET A 89 -3.30 -4.33 22.44
C MET A 89 -4.22 -4.97 21.41
N ASP A 90 -5.51 -5.06 21.77
CA ASP A 90 -6.62 -5.30 20.85
C ASP A 90 -6.81 -4.12 19.88
N SER A 91 -5.76 -3.68 19.23
CA SER A 91 -5.88 -2.72 18.12
C SER A 91 -5.18 -3.30 16.93
N PHE A 92 -5.97 -3.58 15.92
CA PHE A 92 -5.62 -3.96 14.56
C PHE A 92 -4.57 -2.98 13.97
N VAL A 93 -3.33 -3.17 14.31
CA VAL A 93 -2.22 -2.65 13.53
C VAL A 93 -1.81 -3.81 12.64
N THR A 94 -2.36 -3.87 11.45
CA THR A 94 -1.94 -4.79 10.40
C THR A 94 -0.44 -4.59 10.21
N GLY A 95 0.35 -5.59 10.57
CA GLY A 95 1.81 -5.51 10.44
C GLY A 95 2.23 -5.49 8.95
N PRO A 96 3.44 -5.03 8.64
CA PRO A 96 3.97 -5.01 7.28
C PRO A 96 3.94 -6.39 6.59
N ASP A 97 4.18 -7.47 7.30
CA ASP A 97 4.13 -8.82 6.73
C ASP A 97 2.70 -9.25 6.39
N GLU A 98 1.71 -8.91 7.21
CA GLU A 98 0.30 -9.16 6.92
C GLU A 98 -0.17 -8.36 5.71
N TYR A 99 0.32 -7.12 5.56
CA TYR A 99 0.07 -6.32 4.36
C TYR A 99 0.54 -7.04 3.10
N LEU A 100 1.78 -7.53 3.08
CA LEU A 100 2.36 -8.25 1.94
C LEU A 100 1.61 -9.55 1.63
N GLU A 101 1.16 -10.27 2.66
CA GLU A 101 0.34 -11.47 2.49
C GLU A 101 -1.02 -11.14 1.87
N THR A 102 -1.68 -10.08 2.35
CA THR A 102 -2.97 -9.61 1.82
C THR A 102 -2.83 -9.13 0.37
N LEU A 103 -1.78 -8.36 0.07
CA LEU A 103 -1.43 -7.93 -1.29
C LEU A 103 -1.25 -9.13 -2.22
N SER A 104 -0.49 -10.14 -1.79
CA SER A 104 -0.25 -11.35 -2.59
C SER A 104 -1.52 -12.16 -2.83
N LYS A 105 -2.38 -12.27 -1.81
CA LYS A 105 -3.70 -12.92 -1.95
C LYS A 105 -4.59 -12.14 -2.92
N ALA A 106 -4.63 -10.81 -2.81
CA ALA A 106 -5.40 -9.95 -3.69
C ALA A 106 -4.94 -10.10 -5.15
N ALA A 107 -3.65 -9.94 -5.41
CA ALA A 107 -3.07 -10.03 -6.76
C ALA A 107 -3.33 -11.36 -7.46
N ARG A 108 -3.49 -12.46 -6.69
CA ARG A 108 -3.82 -13.79 -7.24
C ARG A 108 -5.32 -14.04 -7.37
N SER A 109 -6.16 -13.17 -6.80
CA SER A 109 -7.60 -13.42 -6.66
C SER A 109 -8.45 -12.66 -7.67
N VAL A 110 -7.87 -11.69 -8.38
CA VAL A 110 -8.54 -10.83 -9.36
C VAL A 110 -7.72 -10.72 -10.64
N ASP A 111 -8.38 -10.38 -11.73
CA ASP A 111 -7.73 -10.18 -13.04
C ASP A 111 -7.31 -8.73 -13.28
N ILE A 112 -7.69 -7.80 -12.38
CA ILE A 112 -7.33 -6.39 -12.46
C ILE A 112 -6.02 -6.11 -11.72
N PRO A 113 -5.22 -5.11 -12.14
CA PRO A 113 -4.02 -4.70 -11.44
C PRO A 113 -4.28 -4.27 -10.00
N ILE A 114 -3.44 -4.73 -9.07
CA ILE A 114 -3.40 -4.28 -7.69
C ILE A 114 -2.23 -3.31 -7.54
N ILE A 115 -2.51 -2.12 -7.01
CA ILE A 115 -1.54 -1.07 -6.75
C ILE A 115 -1.29 -1.03 -5.25
N ALA A 116 -0.07 -1.27 -4.82
CA ALA A 116 0.31 -1.13 -3.41
C ALA A 116 0.36 0.35 -3.03
N SER A 117 0.08 0.68 -1.77
CA SER A 117 0.16 2.06 -1.27
C SER A 117 1.10 2.14 -0.07
N LEU A 118 2.06 3.06 -0.15
CA LEU A 118 3.10 3.26 0.84
C LEU A 118 3.20 4.73 1.23
N ASN A 119 3.14 5.00 2.52
CA ASN A 119 3.32 6.33 3.08
C ASN A 119 4.70 6.41 3.72
N GLY A 120 5.56 7.28 3.22
CA GLY A 120 6.91 7.50 3.76
C GLY A 120 7.35 8.94 3.59
N ALA A 121 8.18 9.42 4.50
CA ALA A 121 8.66 10.81 4.50
C ALA A 121 10.19 10.91 4.47
N SER A 122 10.90 9.83 4.73
CA SER A 122 12.36 9.79 4.84
C SER A 122 12.99 8.81 3.84
N PRO A 123 14.26 8.96 3.50
CA PRO A 123 15.03 7.94 2.81
C PRO A 123 15.40 6.82 3.81
N GLY A 124 14.40 6.03 4.22
CA GLY A 124 14.53 5.02 5.28
C GLY A 124 14.42 3.58 4.80
N GLY A 125 14.33 2.65 5.75
CA GLY A 125 14.25 1.20 5.51
C GLY A 125 12.99 0.72 4.77
N TRP A 126 12.01 1.59 4.57
CA TRP A 126 10.79 1.30 3.83
C TRP A 126 11.03 1.04 2.33
N THR A 127 12.18 1.46 1.77
CA THR A 127 12.51 1.21 0.37
C THR A 127 12.62 -0.27 0.06
N ASP A 128 13.06 -1.09 1.01
CA ASP A 128 13.07 -2.55 0.89
C ASP A 128 11.66 -3.12 0.79
N TYR A 129 10.67 -2.44 1.39
CA TYR A 129 9.27 -2.83 1.29
C TYR A 129 8.67 -2.55 -0.09
N ALA A 130 9.14 -1.54 -0.80
CA ALA A 130 8.75 -1.32 -2.19
C ALA A 130 9.13 -2.54 -3.06
N LEU A 131 10.32 -3.10 -2.87
CA LEU A 131 10.74 -4.32 -3.55
C LEU A 131 9.89 -5.54 -3.12
N LYS A 132 9.63 -5.70 -1.83
CA LYS A 132 8.76 -6.79 -1.32
C LYS A 132 7.33 -6.68 -1.85
N MET A 133 6.80 -5.47 -2.03
CA MET A 133 5.49 -5.24 -2.64
C MET A 133 5.46 -5.68 -4.12
N GLU A 134 6.52 -5.39 -4.89
CA GLU A 134 6.67 -5.88 -6.25
C GLU A 134 6.72 -7.41 -6.27
N GLU A 135 7.52 -8.04 -5.42
CA GLU A 135 7.63 -9.49 -5.29
C GLU A 135 6.30 -10.14 -4.85
N ALA A 136 5.51 -9.45 -4.04
CA ALA A 136 4.17 -9.89 -3.62
C ALA A 136 3.14 -9.80 -4.76
N GLY A 137 3.45 -9.12 -5.86
CA GLY A 137 2.62 -9.05 -7.06
C GLY A 137 1.93 -7.70 -7.28
N ALA A 138 2.39 -6.63 -6.65
CA ALA A 138 1.92 -5.28 -6.97
C ALA A 138 2.26 -4.94 -8.43
N ALA A 139 1.27 -4.45 -9.17
CA ALA A 139 1.45 -3.98 -10.54
C ALA A 139 2.05 -2.57 -10.63
N ALA A 140 1.90 -1.79 -9.57
CA ALA A 140 2.49 -0.47 -9.37
C ALA A 140 2.49 -0.13 -7.88
N ILE A 141 3.19 0.94 -7.51
CA ILE A 141 3.25 1.47 -6.14
C ILE A 141 2.77 2.92 -6.16
N GLU A 142 1.80 3.23 -5.31
CA GLU A 142 1.44 4.59 -4.94
C GLU A 142 2.32 5.01 -3.77
N LEU A 143 3.20 6.00 -4.00
CA LEU A 143 4.06 6.54 -2.97
C LEU A 143 3.52 7.89 -2.49
N ASN A 144 3.08 7.93 -1.25
CA ASN A 144 2.62 9.14 -0.58
C ASN A 144 3.73 9.72 0.28
N LEU A 145 4.27 10.87 -0.14
CA LEU A 145 5.31 11.58 0.61
C LEU A 145 4.65 12.64 1.50
N TYR A 146 4.66 12.39 2.82
CA TYR A 146 4.15 13.33 3.81
C TYR A 146 5.29 14.09 4.47
N TYR A 147 5.37 15.37 4.21
CA TYR A 147 6.22 16.26 4.95
C TYR A 147 5.51 17.59 5.17
N ILE A 148 5.27 17.92 6.43
CA ILE A 148 4.71 19.23 6.81
C ILE A 148 5.91 20.10 7.23
N PRO A 149 6.34 21.09 6.42
CA PRO A 149 7.46 21.95 6.76
C PRO A 149 7.05 22.93 7.86
N THR A 150 7.44 22.65 9.09
CA THR A 150 7.20 23.52 10.24
C THR A 150 8.34 24.50 10.50
N ASP A 151 9.52 24.27 9.91
CA ASP A 151 10.68 25.13 9.99
C ASP A 151 10.65 26.17 8.87
N THR A 152 10.43 27.43 9.22
CA THR A 152 10.38 28.56 8.29
C THR A 152 11.74 28.91 7.66
N SER A 153 12.84 28.36 8.17
CA SER A 153 14.18 28.53 7.60
C SER A 153 14.45 27.62 6.39
N VAL A 154 13.65 26.57 6.21
CA VAL A 154 13.76 25.62 5.09
C VAL A 154 13.10 26.20 3.85
N SER A 155 13.85 26.34 2.77
CA SER A 155 13.34 26.83 1.49
C SER A 155 12.55 25.76 0.73
N ALA A 156 11.65 26.17 -0.17
CA ALA A 156 10.91 25.26 -1.07
C ALA A 156 11.86 24.35 -1.86
N ALA A 157 12.97 24.88 -2.38
CA ALA A 157 13.95 24.09 -3.12
C ALA A 157 14.58 22.96 -2.29
N GLN A 158 14.78 23.18 -0.99
CA GLN A 158 15.28 22.14 -0.10
C GLN A 158 14.24 21.05 0.14
N ILE A 159 12.96 21.40 0.22
CA ILE A 159 11.84 20.44 0.35
C ILE A 159 11.70 19.62 -0.92
N GLU A 160 11.70 20.25 -2.09
CA GLU A 160 11.67 19.59 -3.38
C GLU A 160 12.85 18.62 -3.56
N ALA A 161 14.05 19.04 -3.14
CA ALA A 161 15.23 18.17 -3.20
C ALA A 161 15.09 16.93 -2.31
N ARG A 162 14.42 17.02 -1.15
CA ARG A 162 14.12 15.85 -0.30
C ARG A 162 13.19 14.88 -1.00
N TYR A 163 12.09 15.37 -1.60
CA TYR A 163 11.16 14.51 -2.34
C TYR A 163 11.85 13.81 -3.51
N LEU A 164 12.66 14.55 -4.27
CA LEU A 164 13.42 13.97 -5.37
C LEU A 164 14.47 12.94 -4.89
N ALA A 165 15.03 13.10 -3.71
CA ALA A 165 15.96 12.13 -3.14
C ALA A 165 15.24 10.82 -2.80
N VAL A 166 14.04 10.90 -2.23
CA VAL A 166 13.23 9.72 -1.90
C VAL A 166 12.79 8.96 -3.15
N VAL A 167 12.34 9.67 -4.21
CA VAL A 167 11.88 9.03 -5.46
C VAL A 167 13.02 8.40 -6.26
N LYS A 168 14.27 8.75 -5.98
CA LYS A 168 15.44 8.21 -6.69
C LYS A 168 16.07 6.97 -6.05
N LEU A 169 15.60 6.60 -4.86
CA LEU A 169 16.02 5.37 -4.19
C LEU A 169 15.40 4.14 -4.85
#